data_e6763adffcff99ddc88264f062e0f622
#
_entry.id   e6763adffcff99ddc88264f062e0f622
#
_cell.length_a   1.000
_cell.length_b   1.000
_cell.length_c   1.000
_cell.angle_alpha   90.00
_cell.angle_beta   90.00
_cell.angle_gamma   90.00
#
_symmetry.space_group_name_H-M   'P 1'
#
loop_
_entity.id
_entity.type
_entity.pdbx_description
1 polymer ?
#
loop_
_entity_poly.entity_id
_entity_poly.type
_entity_poly.pdbx_seq_one_letter_code
_entity_poly.pdbx_strand_id
1 'polypeptide(L)'
;MWMTIGLVGFSALYLSAQTVTVDIAPGDAKNHFIPQQTLGAGLDRISVEAIDKALTPRVLAAVAPSGWEPITYRQNTELAVEAWHWNPNGTWSDPAGRGYFTGSAQPTEMIRYSYGYSLPRRGFTRNDGTGNTGYSRLTDGDTTSFWKSNPYLTERFTGESDSLHPQWVIVDLKQKDLIDAIRIDWAAPYAKHYEVQFWTGLDPIGKATEGVWETFPSGAVTEGKGGEETISLTRIPTWVQFLRIVMTESSNTCDADGPSDPRNCVGYAIRELYVGTMGTDGSLHDVVRHTPDQDQTTTYCSSVDPWHKSDDLLSKRQAQVGFDLFYTSGITHGLPAMIPIAMLYGQPEDAAAEIQYIEARHYPISYIEMGEEADGQYTSPKDYAALYLQFAAAIHKVDPKLKLGGPAFQGVNQD
;
A
#
# COMPACT_ATOMS: atom_id res chain seq x y z
N MET A 1 -39.09 -8.16 -63.31
CA MET A 1 -38.17 -8.57 -62.24
C MET A 1 -37.15 -7.46 -62.05
N TRP A 2 -37.45 -6.56 -61.14
CA TRP A 2 -36.64 -5.36 -60.87
C TRP A 2 -35.78 -5.64 -59.61
N MET A 3 -34.49 -5.54 -59.78
CA MET A 3 -33.50 -5.76 -58.73
C MET A 3 -33.09 -4.41 -58.16
N THR A 4 -33.44 -4.13 -56.92
CA THR A 4 -33.08 -2.93 -56.20
C THR A 4 -31.74 -3.15 -55.50
N ILE A 5 -30.70 -2.43 -55.92
CA ILE A 5 -29.38 -2.43 -55.29
C ILE A 5 -29.41 -1.37 -54.18
N GLY A 6 -29.33 -1.82 -52.94
CA GLY A 6 -29.17 -0.94 -51.78
C GLY A 6 -27.73 -0.44 -51.67
N LEU A 7 -27.55 0.86 -51.67
CA LEU A 7 -26.28 1.55 -51.38
C LEU A 7 -26.11 1.56 -49.86
N VAL A 8 -25.10 0.85 -49.33
CA VAL A 8 -24.65 1.00 -47.95
C VAL A 8 -23.67 2.16 -47.90
N GLY A 9 -24.14 3.27 -47.32
CA GLY A 9 -23.27 4.42 -47.07
C GLY A 9 -22.29 4.14 -45.91
N PHE A 10 -21.00 4.10 -46.21
CA PHE A 10 -19.95 4.15 -45.23
C PHE A 10 -19.81 5.58 -44.71
N SER A 11 -20.22 5.83 -43.47
CA SER A 11 -19.88 7.07 -42.76
C SER A 11 -18.40 7.01 -42.37
N ALA A 12 -17.56 7.75 -43.05
CA ALA A 12 -16.18 7.98 -42.68
C ALA A 12 -16.16 8.82 -41.37
N LEU A 13 -15.79 8.22 -40.28
CA LEU A 13 -15.43 8.95 -39.05
C LEU A 13 -14.15 9.76 -39.37
N TYR A 14 -14.29 11.07 -39.50
CA TYR A 14 -13.15 11.97 -39.52
C TYR A 14 -12.50 11.99 -38.13
N LEU A 15 -11.46 11.19 -37.93
CA LEU A 15 -10.51 11.41 -36.84
C LEU A 15 -9.81 12.73 -37.12
N SER A 16 -10.18 13.80 -36.43
CA SER A 16 -9.42 15.03 -36.45
C SER A 16 -8.07 14.77 -35.77
N ALA A 17 -7.02 14.61 -36.58
CA ALA A 17 -5.67 14.55 -36.05
C ALA A 17 -5.36 15.90 -35.40
N GLN A 18 -5.07 15.86 -34.10
CA GLN A 18 -4.63 17.04 -33.38
C GLN A 18 -3.21 17.39 -33.87
N THR A 19 -3.05 18.54 -34.47
CA THR A 19 -1.73 19.01 -34.88
C THR A 19 -1.06 19.67 -33.67
N VAL A 20 0.06 19.10 -33.21
CA VAL A 20 0.91 19.73 -32.23
C VAL A 20 2.02 20.48 -32.93
N THR A 21 2.08 21.79 -32.74
CA THR A 21 3.18 22.61 -33.25
C THR A 21 4.21 22.77 -32.11
N VAL A 22 5.43 22.35 -32.40
CA VAL A 22 6.57 22.54 -31.46
C VAL A 22 7.40 23.71 -32.02
N ASP A 23 7.44 24.82 -31.29
CA ASP A 23 8.31 25.93 -31.55
C ASP A 23 9.66 25.71 -30.90
N ILE A 24 10.71 25.62 -31.70
CA ILE A 24 12.10 25.41 -31.26
C ILE A 24 12.94 26.67 -31.23
N ALA A 25 12.32 27.84 -31.51
CA ALA A 25 13.04 29.11 -31.46
C ALA A 25 13.51 29.44 -30.05
N PRO A 26 14.81 29.66 -29.81
CA PRO A 26 15.33 29.90 -28.46
C PRO A 26 14.71 31.10 -27.73
N GLY A 27 14.26 32.12 -28.47
CA GLY A 27 13.60 33.28 -27.89
C GLY A 27 12.18 33.03 -27.36
N ASP A 28 11.53 31.94 -27.79
CA ASP A 28 10.16 31.58 -27.42
C ASP A 28 10.10 30.50 -26.34
N ALA A 29 11.26 30.10 -25.81
CA ALA A 29 11.32 29.12 -24.73
C ALA A 29 10.56 29.63 -23.51
N LYS A 30 9.56 28.83 -23.07
CA LYS A 30 8.72 29.11 -21.87
C LYS A 30 9.29 28.47 -20.60
N ASN A 31 9.98 27.35 -20.76
CA ASN A 31 10.57 26.60 -19.67
C ASN A 31 12.07 26.47 -19.88
N HIS A 32 12.80 26.67 -18.80
CA HIS A 32 14.24 26.46 -18.74
C HIS A 32 14.54 25.40 -17.69
N PHE A 33 15.41 24.47 -17.98
CA PHE A 33 15.90 23.50 -17.03
C PHE A 33 17.42 23.37 -17.13
N ILE A 34 18.02 23.00 -16.02
CA ILE A 34 19.45 22.70 -15.96
C ILE A 34 19.54 21.15 -16.04
N PRO A 35 20.11 20.57 -17.10
CA PRO A 35 20.15 19.11 -17.28
C PRO A 35 20.71 18.37 -16.05
N GLN A 36 21.76 18.86 -15.46
CA GLN A 36 22.39 18.31 -14.27
C GLN A 36 21.53 18.34 -13.00
N GLN A 37 20.40 19.06 -13.03
CA GLN A 37 19.45 19.16 -11.91
C GLN A 37 18.11 18.49 -12.23
N THR A 38 17.87 18.13 -13.47
CA THR A 38 16.57 17.68 -13.97
C THR A 38 16.63 16.27 -14.57
N LEU A 39 17.73 15.95 -15.26
CA LEU A 39 17.93 14.66 -15.88
C LEU A 39 18.79 13.80 -14.96
N GLY A 40 18.19 12.88 -14.26
CA GLY A 40 18.84 12.00 -13.30
C GLY A 40 18.48 10.55 -13.51
N ALA A 41 18.93 9.71 -12.59
CA ALA A 41 18.60 8.30 -12.52
C ALA A 41 18.26 7.88 -11.10
N GLY A 42 17.39 6.88 -10.96
CA GLY A 42 17.08 6.24 -9.69
C GLY A 42 17.98 5.05 -9.42
N LEU A 43 18.42 4.91 -8.18
CA LEU A 43 19.00 3.67 -7.66
C LEU A 43 17.88 2.88 -6.99
N ASP A 44 17.46 1.79 -7.62
CA ASP A 44 16.28 1.03 -7.23
C ASP A 44 16.55 -0.48 -7.29
N ARG A 45 16.01 -1.25 -6.34
CA ARG A 45 15.96 -2.72 -6.30
C ARG A 45 17.27 -3.44 -6.63
N ILE A 46 18.39 -2.94 -6.17
CA ILE A 46 19.66 -3.63 -6.36
C ILE A 46 19.77 -4.77 -5.34
N SER A 47 19.82 -6.01 -5.78
CA SER A 47 20.02 -7.15 -4.88
C SER A 47 21.36 -7.06 -4.14
N VAL A 48 21.45 -7.63 -2.94
CA VAL A 48 22.70 -7.66 -2.12
C VAL A 48 23.91 -8.10 -2.93
N GLU A 49 23.76 -9.17 -3.71
CA GLU A 49 24.86 -9.72 -4.53
C GLU A 49 25.30 -8.75 -5.65
N ALA A 50 24.39 -7.86 -6.08
CA ALA A 50 24.66 -6.83 -7.06
C ALA A 50 25.15 -5.53 -6.41
N ILE A 51 24.73 -5.19 -5.20
CA ILE A 51 25.13 -3.98 -4.48
C ILE A 51 26.64 -3.90 -4.35
N ASP A 52 27.28 -4.96 -3.87
CA ASP A 52 28.75 -5.00 -3.68
C ASP A 52 29.53 -4.97 -5.00
N LYS A 53 28.89 -5.27 -6.12
CA LYS A 53 29.48 -5.21 -7.46
C LYS A 53 29.19 -3.88 -8.16
N ALA A 54 27.99 -3.34 -7.99
CA ALA A 54 27.53 -2.13 -8.66
C ALA A 54 28.19 -0.86 -8.09
N LEU A 55 28.31 -0.77 -6.77
CA LEU A 55 28.85 0.41 -6.09
C LEU A 55 30.38 0.33 -5.88
N THR A 56 31.11 -0.23 -6.85
CA THR A 56 32.56 -0.27 -6.84
C THR A 56 33.14 0.93 -7.63
N PRO A 57 34.32 1.45 -7.28
CA PRO A 57 34.94 2.56 -8.00
C PRO A 57 35.05 2.31 -9.52
N ARG A 58 35.27 1.07 -9.94
CA ARG A 58 35.34 0.71 -11.34
C ARG A 58 34.02 0.88 -12.08
N VAL A 59 32.93 0.42 -11.48
CA VAL A 59 31.59 0.51 -12.09
C VAL A 59 31.14 1.97 -12.09
N LEU A 60 31.33 2.68 -10.97
CA LEU A 60 30.95 4.09 -10.87
C LEU A 60 31.71 4.95 -11.88
N ALA A 61 33.02 4.71 -12.10
CA ALA A 61 33.76 5.41 -13.13
C ALA A 61 33.28 5.09 -14.56
N ALA A 62 32.64 3.96 -14.79
CA ALA A 62 32.03 3.62 -16.07
C ALA A 62 30.63 4.26 -16.27
N VAL A 63 29.90 4.49 -15.18
CA VAL A 63 28.55 5.09 -15.20
C VAL A 63 28.62 6.61 -15.24
N ALA A 64 29.56 7.23 -14.52
CA ALA A 64 29.70 8.68 -14.42
C ALA A 64 29.72 9.41 -15.78
N PRO A 65 30.43 8.92 -16.83
CA PRO A 65 30.44 9.58 -18.13
C PRO A 65 29.10 9.59 -18.86
N SER A 66 28.09 8.82 -18.40
CA SER A 66 26.75 8.85 -18.98
C SER A 66 26.02 10.19 -18.75
N GLY A 67 26.51 11.00 -17.81
CA GLY A 67 25.93 12.29 -17.48
C GLY A 67 24.61 12.24 -16.71
N TRP A 68 24.31 11.11 -16.09
CA TRP A 68 23.11 10.94 -15.27
C TRP A 68 23.32 11.55 -13.90
N GLU A 69 22.95 12.80 -13.76
CA GLU A 69 23.04 13.57 -12.52
C GLU A 69 21.76 14.43 -12.38
N PRO A 70 21.19 14.54 -11.18
CA PRO A 70 21.49 13.85 -9.93
C PRO A 70 21.03 12.41 -9.88
N ILE A 71 21.56 11.62 -8.93
CA ILE A 71 21.08 10.27 -8.64
C ILE A 71 20.07 10.35 -7.50
N THR A 72 18.90 9.79 -7.74
CA THR A 72 17.86 9.62 -6.73
C THR A 72 18.05 8.29 -6.03
N TYR A 73 17.96 8.28 -4.71
CA TYR A 73 17.83 7.05 -3.95
C TYR A 73 16.34 6.71 -3.90
N ARG A 74 15.93 5.72 -4.64
CA ARG A 74 14.56 5.24 -4.65
C ARG A 74 14.53 3.80 -4.17
N GLN A 75 13.97 3.59 -2.99
CA GLN A 75 13.61 2.28 -2.49
C GLN A 75 12.17 2.00 -2.86
N ASN A 76 11.92 0.84 -3.41
CA ASN A 76 10.56 0.35 -3.61
C ASN A 76 9.97 -0.12 -2.28
N THR A 77 9.66 0.82 -1.41
CA THR A 77 9.25 0.53 -0.04
C THR A 77 7.88 -0.11 0.02
N GLU A 78 6.92 0.38 -0.76
CA GLU A 78 5.56 -0.16 -0.78
C GLU A 78 5.39 -1.32 -1.76
N LEU A 79 6.15 -1.34 -2.86
CA LEU A 79 5.99 -2.33 -3.93
C LEU A 79 6.83 -3.59 -3.75
N ALA A 80 8.00 -3.48 -3.12
CA ALA A 80 8.94 -4.58 -3.00
C ALA A 80 9.17 -5.05 -1.56
N VAL A 81 9.13 -4.13 -0.60
CA VAL A 81 9.31 -4.42 0.83
C VAL A 81 8.24 -3.69 1.60
N GLU A 82 7.35 -4.39 2.21
CA GLU A 82 6.18 -3.79 2.82
C GLU A 82 6.53 -2.98 4.07
N ALA A 83 7.27 -3.53 5.03
CA ALA A 83 7.85 -2.79 6.13
C ALA A 83 9.37 -2.67 5.91
N TRP A 84 9.87 -1.45 5.85
CA TRP A 84 11.27 -1.20 5.54
C TRP A 84 12.03 -0.69 6.76
N HIS A 85 13.04 -1.47 7.18
CA HIS A 85 14.00 -1.03 8.18
C HIS A 85 15.19 -0.38 7.47
N TRP A 86 15.13 0.92 7.26
CA TRP A 86 16.22 1.72 6.68
C TRP A 86 17.49 1.66 7.55
N ASN A 87 17.33 1.52 8.86
CA ASN A 87 18.39 1.30 9.84
C ASN A 87 18.06 0.05 10.68
N PRO A 88 18.88 -1.01 10.64
CA PRO A 88 18.63 -2.21 11.44
C PRO A 88 18.78 -1.98 12.97
N ASN A 89 19.49 -0.90 13.35
CA ASN A 89 19.57 -0.47 14.74
C ASN A 89 18.36 0.40 15.08
N GLY A 90 17.46 -0.13 15.84
CA GLY A 90 16.22 0.55 16.23
C GLY A 90 15.54 -0.15 17.38
N THR A 91 14.31 0.24 17.62
CA THR A 91 13.49 -0.29 18.72
C THR A 91 12.15 -0.77 18.21
N TRP A 92 11.69 -1.87 18.77
CA TRP A 92 10.34 -2.37 18.61
C TRP A 92 9.46 -1.81 19.73
N SER A 93 8.18 -1.61 19.45
CA SER A 93 7.21 -1.24 20.49
C SER A 93 7.02 -2.35 21.53
N ASP A 94 7.25 -3.62 21.15
CA ASP A 94 7.31 -4.78 22.06
C ASP A 94 8.76 -5.27 22.18
N PRO A 95 9.30 -5.42 23.41
CA PRO A 95 10.66 -5.94 23.65
C PRO A 95 10.93 -7.34 23.09
N ALA A 96 9.89 -8.11 22.77
CA ALA A 96 10.02 -9.42 22.12
C ALA A 96 10.34 -9.36 20.62
N GLY A 97 10.63 -8.19 20.07
CA GLY A 97 10.90 -8.01 18.63
C GLY A 97 9.64 -8.13 17.78
N ARG A 98 8.56 -7.57 18.28
CA ARG A 98 7.25 -7.49 17.60
C ARG A 98 6.72 -6.07 17.69
N GLY A 99 5.72 -5.76 16.86
CA GLY A 99 5.02 -4.50 16.91
C GLY A 99 5.49 -3.49 15.87
N TYR A 100 5.61 -2.26 16.30
CA TYR A 100 6.01 -1.13 15.46
C TYR A 100 7.51 -0.86 15.64
N PHE A 101 8.25 -0.92 14.54
CA PHE A 101 9.70 -0.70 14.57
C PHE A 101 10.04 0.74 14.21
N THR A 102 10.93 1.36 14.97
CA THR A 102 11.49 2.68 14.66
C THR A 102 13.01 2.58 14.63
N GLY A 103 13.61 2.95 13.50
CA GLY A 103 15.06 2.97 13.31
C GLY A 103 15.74 3.97 14.25
N SER A 104 16.99 3.73 14.59
CA SER A 104 17.77 4.65 15.44
C SER A 104 18.26 5.85 14.64
N ALA A 105 17.90 7.05 15.06
CA ALA A 105 18.42 8.31 14.51
C ALA A 105 19.89 8.57 14.86
N GLN A 106 20.44 7.86 15.85
CA GLN A 106 21.82 8.07 16.28
C GLN A 106 22.81 7.50 15.27
N PRO A 107 23.84 8.28 14.87
CA PRO A 107 24.91 7.76 14.04
C PRO A 107 25.60 6.58 14.73
N THR A 108 25.53 5.41 14.09
CA THR A 108 26.18 4.18 14.52
C THR A 108 27.24 3.77 13.52
N GLU A 109 27.56 2.47 13.44
CA GLU A 109 28.37 1.94 12.35
C GLU A 109 27.74 2.21 10.98
N MET A 110 28.56 2.18 9.94
CA MET A 110 28.11 2.42 8.56
C MET A 110 26.98 1.45 8.17
N ILE A 111 25.84 1.99 7.75
CA ILE A 111 24.74 1.21 7.20
C ILE A 111 25.01 0.94 5.73
N ARG A 112 25.46 -0.29 5.44
CA ARG A 112 25.70 -0.74 4.07
C ARG A 112 24.45 -1.28 3.39
N TYR A 113 23.54 -1.85 4.16
CA TYR A 113 22.31 -2.49 3.70
C TYR A 113 21.15 -2.05 4.56
N SER A 114 19.99 -1.95 3.95
CA SER A 114 18.69 -1.86 4.63
C SER A 114 17.88 -3.13 4.33
N TYR A 115 16.84 -3.37 5.11
CA TYR A 115 16.12 -4.64 5.06
C TYR A 115 14.62 -4.41 4.94
N GLY A 116 13.98 -5.21 4.10
CA GLY A 116 12.54 -5.31 4.01
C GLY A 116 12.00 -6.42 4.88
N TYR A 117 10.85 -6.17 5.46
CA TYR A 117 10.04 -7.14 6.18
C TYR A 117 8.71 -7.28 5.47
N SER A 118 8.25 -8.50 5.33
CA SER A 118 6.90 -8.75 4.86
C SER A 118 5.91 -8.34 5.94
N LEU A 119 4.77 -7.82 5.51
CA LEU A 119 3.57 -7.80 6.35
C LEU A 119 2.78 -9.07 6.01
N PRO A 120 3.17 -10.24 6.54
CA PRO A 120 2.66 -11.51 6.08
C PRO A 120 1.16 -11.56 6.30
N ARG A 121 0.43 -12.12 5.28
CA ARG A 121 -1.01 -12.33 5.39
C ARG A 121 -1.78 -11.04 5.69
N ARG A 122 -1.35 -9.94 5.10
CA ARG A 122 -1.90 -8.60 5.32
C ARG A 122 -3.31 -8.36 4.76
N GLY A 123 -3.97 -9.36 4.24
CA GLY A 123 -5.29 -9.17 3.66
C GLY A 123 -5.28 -8.85 2.16
N PHE A 124 -4.11 -8.97 1.52
CA PHE A 124 -3.91 -8.74 0.10
C PHE A 124 -3.15 -9.92 -0.52
N THR A 125 -3.70 -10.52 -1.57
CA THR A 125 -3.09 -11.64 -2.26
C THR A 125 -3.07 -11.37 -3.75
N ARG A 126 -1.88 -11.37 -4.37
CA ARG A 126 -1.71 -11.36 -5.82
C ARG A 126 -1.19 -12.70 -6.30
N ASN A 127 -1.90 -13.31 -7.25
CA ASN A 127 -1.47 -14.54 -7.92
C ASN A 127 -0.65 -14.25 -9.20
N ASP A 128 -0.27 -13.01 -9.46
CA ASP A 128 0.35 -12.60 -10.71
C ASP A 128 1.88 -12.65 -10.72
N GLY A 129 2.50 -13.12 -9.64
CA GLY A 129 3.95 -13.23 -9.53
C GLY A 129 4.69 -11.89 -9.39
N THR A 130 4.00 -10.78 -9.28
CA THR A 130 4.60 -9.44 -9.18
C THR A 130 4.92 -9.05 -7.74
N GLY A 131 5.83 -9.77 -7.11
CA GLY A 131 6.59 -9.27 -5.96
C GLY A 131 5.87 -9.13 -4.61
N ASN A 132 4.56 -9.03 -4.56
CA ASN A 132 3.81 -8.95 -3.33
C ASN A 132 3.35 -10.36 -2.92
N THR A 133 4.19 -11.05 -2.16
CA THR A 133 4.03 -12.47 -1.84
C THR A 133 3.32 -12.74 -0.52
N GLY A 134 2.75 -11.70 0.10
CA GLY A 134 1.97 -11.86 1.32
C GLY A 134 0.67 -12.63 1.08
N TYR A 135 0.40 -13.59 1.95
CA TYR A 135 -0.90 -14.26 1.98
C TYR A 135 -1.88 -13.46 2.83
N SER A 136 -3.17 -13.51 2.46
CA SER A 136 -4.21 -12.85 3.24
C SER A 136 -4.41 -13.56 4.58
N ARG A 137 -4.48 -12.79 5.65
CA ARG A 137 -4.94 -13.29 6.96
C ARG A 137 -6.46 -13.46 7.03
N LEU A 138 -7.17 -12.93 6.04
CA LEU A 138 -8.63 -12.99 6.00
C LEU A 138 -9.18 -14.34 5.57
N THR A 139 -8.34 -15.19 4.96
CA THR A 139 -8.71 -16.49 4.38
C THR A 139 -7.61 -17.53 4.51
N ASP A 140 -6.78 -17.46 5.57
CA ASP A 140 -5.63 -18.35 5.74
C ASP A 140 -5.95 -19.62 6.55
N GLY A 141 -7.12 -19.73 7.14
CA GLY A 141 -7.52 -20.84 7.99
C GLY A 141 -6.87 -20.84 9.37
N ASP A 142 -6.20 -19.75 9.76
CA ASP A 142 -5.56 -19.58 11.06
C ASP A 142 -6.31 -18.55 11.90
N THR A 143 -7.19 -18.99 12.76
CA THR A 143 -7.98 -18.13 13.66
C THR A 143 -7.15 -17.38 14.71
N THR A 144 -5.85 -17.64 14.80
CA THR A 144 -4.91 -16.91 15.68
C THR A 144 -4.27 -15.72 15.00
N SER A 145 -4.27 -15.69 13.65
CA SER A 145 -3.84 -14.55 12.86
C SER A 145 -5.00 -13.59 12.58
N PHE A 146 -4.71 -12.36 12.19
CA PHE A 146 -5.73 -11.41 11.76
C PHE A 146 -5.14 -10.34 10.83
N TRP A 147 -5.96 -9.83 9.93
CA TRP A 147 -5.74 -8.57 9.26
C TRP A 147 -6.17 -7.42 10.17
N LYS A 148 -5.45 -6.30 10.09
CA LYS A 148 -5.83 -5.07 10.77
C LYS A 148 -5.60 -3.87 9.85
N SER A 149 -6.51 -2.90 9.88
CA SER A 149 -6.38 -1.64 9.14
C SER A 149 -5.30 -0.74 9.73
N ASN A 150 -4.79 0.20 8.93
CA ASN A 150 -3.78 1.16 9.37
C ASN A 150 -4.32 2.06 10.50
N PRO A 151 -3.70 2.05 11.69
CA PRO A 151 -4.16 2.83 12.85
C PRO A 151 -4.08 4.34 12.62
N TYR A 152 -3.19 4.80 11.75
CA TYR A 152 -3.01 6.22 11.45
C TYR A 152 -4.14 6.82 10.60
N LEU A 153 -5.10 6.01 10.13
CA LEU A 153 -6.31 6.44 9.43
C LEU A 153 -7.54 6.54 10.33
N THR A 154 -7.36 6.44 11.64
CA THR A 154 -8.46 6.52 12.62
C THR A 154 -8.60 7.92 13.20
N GLU A 155 -9.77 8.22 13.78
CA GLU A 155 -10.07 9.50 14.42
C GLU A 155 -9.00 9.92 15.44
N ARG A 156 -8.43 8.95 16.15
CA ARG A 156 -7.37 9.20 17.13
C ARG A 156 -6.15 9.90 16.54
N PHE A 157 -5.78 9.57 15.31
CA PHE A 157 -4.57 10.06 14.66
C PHE A 157 -4.85 11.15 13.63
N THR A 158 -5.98 11.07 12.95
CA THR A 158 -6.39 12.09 11.96
C THR A 158 -7.07 13.29 12.60
N GLY A 159 -7.74 13.12 13.74
CA GLY A 159 -8.66 14.09 14.33
C GLY A 159 -9.99 14.19 13.59
N GLU A 160 -10.24 13.35 12.59
CA GLU A 160 -11.47 13.26 11.82
C GLU A 160 -12.19 11.95 12.13
N SER A 161 -13.52 11.96 12.05
CA SER A 161 -14.33 10.74 12.29
C SER A 161 -13.89 9.58 11.41
N ASP A 162 -13.86 8.35 11.94
CA ASP A 162 -13.58 7.12 11.20
C ASP A 162 -14.45 6.99 9.93
N SER A 163 -15.68 7.52 9.95
CA SER A 163 -16.57 7.51 8.79
C SER A 163 -16.08 8.33 7.61
N LEU A 164 -15.14 9.23 7.81
CA LEU A 164 -14.47 9.99 6.75
C LEU A 164 -13.28 9.24 6.14
N HIS A 165 -12.81 8.21 6.81
CA HIS A 165 -11.73 7.31 6.39
C HIS A 165 -12.21 5.84 6.42
N PRO A 166 -13.29 5.50 5.70
CA PRO A 166 -13.86 4.17 5.74
C PRO A 166 -12.83 3.13 5.28
N GLN A 167 -12.62 2.11 6.09
CA GLN A 167 -11.74 1.03 5.73
C GLN A 167 -12.54 -0.13 5.16
N TRP A 168 -11.97 -0.87 4.23
CA TRP A 168 -12.68 -1.96 3.60
C TRP A 168 -11.78 -3.16 3.31
N VAL A 169 -12.44 -4.32 3.22
CA VAL A 169 -11.87 -5.54 2.68
C VAL A 169 -12.78 -6.09 1.59
N ILE A 170 -12.20 -6.66 0.53
CA ILE A 170 -12.91 -7.28 -0.59
C ILE A 170 -12.52 -8.75 -0.66
N VAL A 171 -13.50 -9.62 -0.87
CA VAL A 171 -13.32 -11.03 -1.21
C VAL A 171 -13.65 -11.20 -2.69
N ASP A 172 -12.74 -11.78 -3.48
CA ASP A 172 -12.92 -12.14 -4.89
C ASP A 172 -13.05 -13.67 -5.00
N LEU A 173 -14.24 -14.16 -5.25
CA LEU A 173 -14.55 -15.57 -5.43
C LEU A 173 -14.06 -16.11 -6.78
N LYS A 174 -13.43 -15.28 -7.63
CA LYS A 174 -12.96 -15.59 -9.00
C LYS A 174 -14.06 -15.91 -10.01
N GLN A 175 -15.20 -16.33 -9.55
CA GLN A 175 -16.39 -16.59 -10.35
C GLN A 175 -17.63 -16.17 -9.54
N LYS A 176 -18.75 -16.01 -10.23
CA LYS A 176 -20.00 -15.77 -9.52
C LYS A 176 -20.45 -17.03 -8.83
N ASP A 177 -20.84 -16.88 -7.57
CA ASP A 177 -21.47 -17.94 -6.78
C ASP A 177 -22.75 -17.42 -6.12
N LEU A 178 -23.61 -18.33 -5.63
CA LEU A 178 -24.83 -17.97 -4.92
C LEU A 178 -24.52 -17.64 -3.46
N ILE A 179 -24.82 -16.41 -3.05
CA ILE A 179 -24.52 -15.90 -1.72
C ILE A 179 -25.78 -15.35 -1.08
N ASP A 180 -26.05 -15.76 0.16
CA ASP A 180 -27.09 -15.18 1.01
C ASP A 180 -26.61 -14.92 2.44
N ALA A 181 -25.37 -15.34 2.80
CA ALA A 181 -24.83 -15.16 4.13
C ALA A 181 -23.32 -14.91 4.12
N ILE A 182 -22.86 -14.26 5.18
CA ILE A 182 -21.46 -14.10 5.52
C ILE A 182 -21.25 -14.40 7.00
N ARG A 183 -20.13 -15.02 7.35
CA ARG A 183 -19.65 -15.10 8.73
C ARG A 183 -18.33 -14.36 8.81
N ILE A 184 -18.23 -13.45 9.78
CA ILE A 184 -17.03 -12.67 10.06
C ILE A 184 -16.53 -13.09 11.44
N ASP A 185 -15.31 -13.54 11.53
CA ASP A 185 -14.61 -13.72 12.80
C ASP A 185 -13.78 -12.47 13.09
N TRP A 186 -14.31 -11.61 13.92
CA TRP A 186 -13.66 -10.36 14.31
C TRP A 186 -12.54 -10.61 15.32
N ALA A 187 -11.43 -9.93 15.13
CA ALA A 187 -10.46 -9.68 16.19
C ALA A 187 -10.79 -8.36 16.93
N ALA A 188 -9.89 -7.87 17.75
CA ALA A 188 -10.00 -6.55 18.36
C ALA A 188 -8.93 -5.61 17.76
N PRO A 189 -9.34 -4.36 17.49
CA PRO A 189 -10.68 -3.78 17.55
C PRO A 189 -11.58 -4.24 16.39
N TYR A 190 -12.86 -4.36 16.63
CA TYR A 190 -13.86 -4.75 15.62
C TYR A 190 -14.69 -3.55 15.13
N ALA A 191 -15.42 -3.71 14.04
CA ALA A 191 -16.32 -2.69 13.54
C ALA A 191 -17.67 -2.73 14.26
N LYS A 192 -18.12 -1.57 14.77
CA LYS A 192 -19.50 -1.37 15.26
C LYS A 192 -20.45 -1.05 14.13
N HIS A 193 -20.03 -0.12 13.23
CA HIS A 193 -20.80 0.18 12.03
C HIS A 193 -20.07 -0.32 10.80
N TYR A 194 -20.75 -1.12 10.01
CA TYR A 194 -20.20 -1.63 8.74
C TYR A 194 -21.33 -2.03 7.79
N GLU A 195 -21.00 -2.13 6.52
CA GLU A 195 -21.88 -2.61 5.47
C GLU A 195 -21.23 -3.77 4.70
N VAL A 196 -22.02 -4.80 4.43
CA VAL A 196 -21.66 -5.87 3.50
C VAL A 196 -22.31 -5.56 2.16
N GLN A 197 -21.46 -5.43 1.13
CA GLN A 197 -21.84 -4.99 -0.21
C GLN A 197 -21.42 -6.01 -1.25
N PHE A 198 -22.05 -5.98 -2.43
CA PHE A 198 -21.63 -6.75 -3.59
C PHE A 198 -21.45 -5.84 -4.81
N TRP A 199 -20.57 -6.28 -5.72
CA TRP A 199 -20.27 -5.53 -6.94
C TRP A 199 -21.19 -5.93 -8.09
N THR A 200 -21.74 -4.97 -8.81
CA THR A 200 -22.67 -5.22 -9.93
C THR A 200 -21.97 -5.33 -11.28
N GLY A 201 -20.74 -4.79 -11.41
CA GLY A 201 -19.95 -4.82 -12.64
C GLY A 201 -19.09 -6.07 -12.80
N LEU A 202 -18.07 -5.97 -13.67
CA LEU A 202 -17.16 -7.07 -13.97
C LEU A 202 -16.01 -7.15 -12.95
N ASP A 203 -15.34 -6.03 -12.70
CA ASP A 203 -14.14 -6.00 -11.88
C ASP A 203 -14.04 -4.65 -11.13
N PRO A 204 -14.20 -4.64 -9.79
CA PRO A 204 -14.12 -3.41 -9.02
C PRO A 204 -12.69 -2.88 -8.86
N ILE A 205 -11.67 -3.70 -9.14
CA ILE A 205 -10.26 -3.35 -8.95
C ILE A 205 -9.68 -2.74 -10.22
N GLY A 206 -9.88 -3.39 -11.37
CA GLY A 206 -9.33 -2.92 -12.64
C GLY A 206 -10.29 -2.05 -13.46
N LYS A 207 -11.59 -2.04 -13.13
CA LYS A 207 -12.64 -1.38 -13.88
C LYS A 207 -13.73 -0.79 -12.98
N ALA A 208 -13.30 0.03 -12.03
CA ALA A 208 -14.18 0.60 -11.01
C ALA A 208 -15.33 1.45 -11.56
N THR A 209 -15.22 1.96 -12.81
CA THR A 209 -16.27 2.75 -13.48
C THR A 209 -17.35 1.89 -14.16
N GLU A 210 -17.13 0.57 -14.28
CA GLU A 210 -18.07 -0.33 -15.00
C GLU A 210 -19.12 -0.98 -14.06
N GLY A 211 -19.29 -0.51 -12.84
CA GLY A 211 -20.25 -1.04 -11.88
C GLY A 211 -20.43 -0.15 -10.67
N VAL A 212 -21.20 -0.65 -9.72
CA VAL A 212 -21.41 0.01 -8.43
C VAL A 212 -21.43 -1.03 -7.30
N TRP A 213 -21.05 -0.62 -6.12
CA TRP A 213 -21.23 -1.39 -4.90
C TRP A 213 -22.65 -1.19 -4.38
N GLU A 214 -23.37 -2.27 -4.20
CA GLU A 214 -24.71 -2.28 -3.61
C GLU A 214 -24.69 -2.99 -2.27
N THR A 215 -25.32 -2.37 -1.25
CA THR A 215 -25.46 -3.01 0.06
C THR A 215 -26.51 -4.11 -0.01
N PHE A 216 -26.19 -5.30 0.51
CA PHE A 216 -27.17 -6.37 0.63
C PHE A 216 -28.38 -5.91 1.46
N PRO A 217 -29.59 -6.44 1.20
CA PRO A 217 -30.81 -6.01 1.91
C PRO A 217 -30.71 -6.01 3.44
N SER A 218 -29.93 -6.96 4.00
CA SER A 218 -29.67 -7.05 5.43
C SER A 218 -28.15 -6.89 5.74
N GLY A 219 -27.41 -6.26 4.84
CA GLY A 219 -25.95 -6.11 4.96
C GLY A 219 -25.50 -4.91 5.81
N ALA A 220 -26.39 -4.01 6.20
CA ALA A 220 -26.06 -2.88 7.05
C ALA A 220 -26.14 -3.26 8.53
N VAL A 221 -25.01 -3.12 9.24
CA VAL A 221 -24.89 -3.39 10.69
C VAL A 221 -24.51 -2.12 11.41
N THR A 222 -25.31 -1.70 12.39
CA THR A 222 -25.11 -0.48 13.16
C THR A 222 -24.70 -0.71 14.61
N GLU A 223 -24.68 -1.97 15.07
CA GLU A 223 -24.31 -2.37 16.43
C GLU A 223 -23.58 -3.71 16.43
N GLY A 224 -22.48 -3.78 15.66
CA GLY A 224 -21.58 -4.95 15.64
C GLY A 224 -21.02 -5.23 17.04
N LYS A 225 -20.90 -6.49 17.39
CA LYS A 225 -20.53 -6.92 18.74
C LYS A 225 -19.13 -7.55 18.81
N GLY A 226 -18.52 -7.78 17.67
CA GLY A 226 -17.25 -8.50 17.59
C GLY A 226 -17.40 -10.01 17.84
N GLY A 227 -16.27 -10.74 17.83
CA GLY A 227 -16.27 -12.18 17.89
C GLY A 227 -16.80 -12.80 16.59
N GLU A 228 -17.30 -14.02 16.65
CA GLU A 228 -17.88 -14.68 15.49
C GLU A 228 -19.33 -14.17 15.26
N GLU A 229 -19.57 -13.58 14.10
CA GLU A 229 -20.86 -13.00 13.73
C GLU A 229 -21.29 -13.55 12.37
N THR A 230 -22.46 -14.23 12.33
CA THR A 230 -23.07 -14.71 11.09
C THR A 230 -24.26 -13.85 10.72
N ILE A 231 -24.26 -13.34 9.48
CA ILE A 231 -25.27 -12.41 8.97
C ILE A 231 -25.97 -13.07 7.76
N SER A 232 -27.29 -13.17 7.84
CA SER A 232 -28.11 -13.46 6.67
C SER A 232 -28.26 -12.17 5.85
N LEU A 233 -27.62 -12.11 4.70
CA LEU A 233 -27.52 -10.91 3.85
C LEU A 233 -28.78 -10.67 3.02
N THR A 234 -29.45 -11.75 2.60
CA THR A 234 -30.64 -11.70 1.77
C THR A 234 -31.48 -12.97 1.94
N ARG A 235 -32.77 -12.88 1.64
CA ARG A 235 -33.68 -14.05 1.67
C ARG A 235 -33.54 -14.96 0.44
N ILE A 236 -33.09 -14.40 -0.67
CA ILE A 236 -32.94 -15.10 -1.94
C ILE A 236 -31.47 -15.02 -2.31
N PRO A 237 -30.75 -16.16 -2.39
CA PRO A 237 -29.36 -16.16 -2.76
C PRO A 237 -29.10 -15.40 -4.08
N THR A 238 -28.10 -14.58 -4.11
CA THR A 238 -27.75 -13.68 -5.23
C THR A 238 -26.43 -14.13 -5.86
N TRP A 239 -26.33 -14.10 -7.18
CA TRP A 239 -25.09 -14.41 -7.91
C TRP A 239 -24.08 -13.27 -7.74
N VAL A 240 -23.00 -13.50 -7.00
CA VAL A 240 -21.98 -12.52 -6.64
C VAL A 240 -20.59 -13.09 -6.87
N GLN A 241 -19.69 -12.29 -7.42
CA GLN A 241 -18.26 -12.62 -7.48
C GLN A 241 -17.47 -11.85 -6.43
N PHE A 242 -17.75 -10.56 -6.28
CA PHE A 242 -17.01 -9.69 -5.35
C PHE A 242 -17.92 -9.23 -4.21
N LEU A 243 -17.47 -9.46 -2.98
CA LEU A 243 -18.10 -8.92 -1.78
C LEU A 243 -17.15 -7.92 -1.14
N ARG A 244 -17.70 -6.89 -0.52
CA ARG A 244 -16.95 -5.90 0.24
C ARG A 244 -17.56 -5.68 1.62
N ILE A 245 -16.72 -5.59 2.65
CA ILE A 245 -17.11 -5.10 3.97
C ILE A 245 -16.52 -3.70 4.10
N VAL A 246 -17.36 -2.69 4.29
CA VAL A 246 -16.97 -1.30 4.51
C VAL A 246 -17.24 -0.95 5.97
N MET A 247 -16.21 -0.54 6.69
CA MET A 247 -16.23 -0.29 8.13
C MET A 247 -16.05 1.21 8.39
N THR A 248 -16.94 1.79 9.22
CA THR A 248 -17.03 3.24 9.42
C THR A 248 -17.01 3.68 10.88
N GLU A 249 -17.15 2.75 11.85
CA GLU A 249 -17.00 3.02 13.28
C GLU A 249 -16.32 1.87 13.98
N SER A 250 -15.22 2.17 14.67
CA SER A 250 -14.45 1.19 15.45
C SER A 250 -15.03 0.98 16.84
N SER A 251 -14.85 -0.21 17.38
CA SER A 251 -15.13 -0.51 18.80
C SER A 251 -14.14 0.18 19.74
N ASN A 252 -12.96 0.52 19.27
CA ASN A 252 -11.84 1.02 20.07
C ASN A 252 -11.46 0.07 21.23
N THR A 253 -11.71 -1.22 21.06
CA THR A 253 -11.22 -2.26 22.01
C THR A 253 -9.78 -2.61 21.65
N CYS A 254 -8.98 -2.90 22.68
CA CYS A 254 -7.58 -3.25 22.44
C CYS A 254 -7.43 -4.72 22.04
N ASP A 255 -6.42 -5.00 21.24
CA ASP A 255 -5.94 -6.36 20.98
C ASP A 255 -5.18 -6.95 22.19
N ALA A 256 -4.58 -8.13 22.00
CA ALA A 256 -3.87 -8.85 23.08
C ALA A 256 -2.63 -8.12 23.62
N ASP A 257 -2.04 -7.20 22.83
CA ASP A 257 -0.86 -6.41 23.23
C ASP A 257 -1.25 -5.23 24.17
N GLY A 258 -2.55 -4.94 24.28
CA GLY A 258 -3.13 -4.05 25.29
C GLY A 258 -2.95 -2.56 25.03
N PRO A 259 -3.39 -1.71 25.98
CA PRO A 259 -3.49 -0.27 25.79
C PRO A 259 -2.18 0.51 25.99
N SER A 260 -1.07 -0.15 26.25
CA SER A 260 0.24 0.52 26.41
C SER A 260 0.68 1.24 25.15
N ASP A 261 0.30 0.73 23.98
CA ASP A 261 0.41 1.38 22.70
C ASP A 261 -1.00 1.70 22.16
N PRO A 262 -1.32 2.98 21.93
CA PRO A 262 -2.66 3.36 21.49
C PRO A 262 -3.05 2.76 20.14
N ARG A 263 -2.07 2.38 19.30
CA ARG A 263 -2.30 1.76 18.00
C ARG A 263 -2.95 0.37 18.12
N ASN A 264 -2.76 -0.31 19.25
CA ASN A 264 -3.38 -1.60 19.52
C ASN A 264 -4.89 -1.53 19.75
N CYS A 265 -5.44 -0.33 19.99
CA CYS A 265 -6.83 -0.13 20.38
C CYS A 265 -7.69 0.58 19.32
N VAL A 266 -7.19 0.79 18.11
CA VAL A 266 -7.88 1.55 17.06
C VAL A 266 -7.83 0.83 15.70
N GLY A 267 -8.74 1.20 14.80
CA GLY A 267 -8.90 0.57 13.50
C GLY A 267 -9.87 -0.61 13.53
N TYR A 268 -9.68 -1.56 12.62
CA TYR A 268 -10.55 -2.73 12.44
C TYR A 268 -9.71 -3.96 12.23
N ALA A 269 -10.07 -5.07 12.89
CA ALA A 269 -9.33 -6.32 12.78
C ALA A 269 -10.26 -7.51 12.52
N ILE A 270 -9.91 -8.34 11.55
CA ILE A 270 -10.67 -9.53 11.13
C ILE A 270 -9.73 -10.72 11.09
N ARG A 271 -10.13 -11.85 11.72
CA ARG A 271 -9.39 -13.12 11.68
C ARG A 271 -9.68 -13.88 10.40
N GLU A 272 -10.98 -14.15 10.16
CA GLU A 272 -11.42 -14.97 9.04
C GLU A 272 -12.73 -14.49 8.45
N LEU A 273 -12.90 -14.69 7.15
CA LEU A 273 -14.12 -14.40 6.40
C LEU A 273 -14.64 -15.65 5.72
N TYR A 274 -15.89 -15.99 5.98
CA TYR A 274 -16.61 -17.10 5.36
C TYR A 274 -17.80 -16.54 4.60
N VAL A 275 -18.00 -16.96 3.36
CA VAL A 275 -19.05 -16.42 2.49
C VAL A 275 -19.75 -17.58 1.81
N GLY A 276 -21.09 -17.58 1.74
CA GLY A 276 -21.80 -18.66 1.09
C GLY A 276 -23.31 -18.59 1.27
N THR A 277 -23.92 -19.77 1.40
CA THR A 277 -25.37 -19.93 1.59
C THR A 277 -25.70 -20.60 2.90
N MET A 278 -26.79 -20.19 3.53
CA MET A 278 -27.30 -20.84 4.74
C MET A 278 -28.02 -22.13 4.40
N GLY A 279 -27.58 -23.24 4.99
CA GLY A 279 -28.29 -24.50 4.97
C GLY A 279 -29.58 -24.48 5.79
N THR A 280 -30.47 -25.41 5.51
CA THR A 280 -31.73 -25.55 6.29
C THR A 280 -31.51 -25.99 7.74
N ASP A 281 -30.33 -26.49 8.05
CA ASP A 281 -29.86 -26.87 9.39
C ASP A 281 -29.20 -25.70 10.13
N GLY A 282 -29.11 -24.52 9.48
CA GLY A 282 -28.46 -23.32 10.04
C GLY A 282 -26.94 -23.30 9.86
N SER A 283 -26.33 -24.25 9.17
CA SER A 283 -24.91 -24.22 8.83
C SER A 283 -24.66 -23.29 7.63
N LEU A 284 -23.49 -22.65 7.59
CA LEU A 284 -23.02 -21.89 6.43
C LEU A 284 -22.29 -22.86 5.47
N HIS A 285 -22.80 -22.98 4.24
CA HIS A 285 -22.08 -23.62 3.15
C HIS A 285 -21.11 -22.62 2.53
N ASP A 286 -19.90 -22.64 3.05
CA ASP A 286 -18.86 -21.71 2.69
C ASP A 286 -18.22 -22.02 1.33
N VAL A 287 -18.00 -21.00 0.51
CA VAL A 287 -17.34 -21.09 -0.81
C VAL A 287 -15.93 -20.48 -0.81
N VAL A 288 -15.52 -19.89 0.32
CA VAL A 288 -14.17 -19.34 0.49
C VAL A 288 -13.17 -20.47 0.71
N ARG A 289 -12.02 -20.36 0.08
CA ARG A 289 -10.92 -21.31 0.29
C ARG A 289 -9.97 -20.76 1.33
N HIS A 290 -9.87 -21.46 2.45
CA HIS A 290 -9.03 -21.13 3.60
C HIS A 290 -7.74 -21.94 3.56
N THR A 291 -6.65 -21.33 3.15
CA THR A 291 -5.33 -21.97 3.12
C THR A 291 -4.23 -20.91 3.25
N PRO A 292 -3.10 -21.23 3.93
CA PRO A 292 -2.00 -20.29 4.12
C PRO A 292 -1.04 -20.23 2.93
N ASP A 293 -1.54 -20.39 1.72
CA ASP A 293 -0.77 -20.40 0.47
C ASP A 293 -1.50 -19.67 -0.67
N GLN A 294 -0.94 -19.71 -1.87
CA GLN A 294 -1.48 -19.03 -3.06
C GLN A 294 -2.85 -19.55 -3.52
N ASP A 295 -3.28 -20.71 -3.01
CA ASP A 295 -4.56 -21.29 -3.38
C ASP A 295 -5.73 -20.71 -2.59
N GLN A 296 -5.48 -19.87 -1.58
CA GLN A 296 -6.55 -19.20 -0.82
C GLN A 296 -7.41 -18.31 -1.72
N THR A 297 -8.64 -18.04 -1.28
CA THR A 297 -9.49 -17.03 -1.92
C THR A 297 -8.82 -15.66 -1.87
N THR A 298 -8.78 -14.98 -3.01
CA THR A 298 -8.12 -13.67 -3.13
C THR A 298 -8.90 -12.60 -2.36
N THR A 299 -8.17 -11.78 -1.61
CA THR A 299 -8.73 -10.64 -0.92
C THR A 299 -7.94 -9.37 -1.23
N TYR A 300 -8.59 -8.22 -1.05
CA TYR A 300 -8.00 -6.89 -1.15
C TYR A 300 -8.40 -6.08 0.07
N CYS A 301 -7.61 -5.08 0.42
CA CYS A 301 -7.93 -4.17 1.53
C CYS A 301 -7.50 -2.74 1.23
N SER A 302 -8.14 -1.79 1.89
CA SER A 302 -7.85 -0.35 1.76
C SER A 302 -6.54 0.06 2.41
N SER A 303 -6.18 -0.60 3.49
CA SER A 303 -4.95 -0.32 4.24
C SER A 303 -4.51 -1.51 5.08
N VAL A 304 -3.32 -1.42 5.65
CA VAL A 304 -2.73 -2.45 6.51
C VAL A 304 -2.02 -1.80 7.68
N ASP A 305 -2.13 -2.40 8.85
CA ASP A 305 -1.34 -2.06 10.02
C ASP A 305 0.14 -2.39 9.78
N PRO A 306 1.07 -1.45 9.97
CA PRO A 306 2.51 -1.70 9.86
C PRO A 306 3.09 -2.60 10.95
N TRP A 307 2.28 -3.16 11.84
CA TRP A 307 2.70 -4.11 12.85
C TRP A 307 3.27 -5.39 12.24
N HIS A 308 4.46 -5.82 12.66
CA HIS A 308 5.13 -7.03 12.19
C HIS A 308 6.06 -7.62 13.26
N LYS A 309 6.78 -8.68 12.92
CA LYS A 309 7.72 -9.40 13.80
C LYS A 309 9.11 -9.43 13.19
N SER A 310 10.12 -9.62 14.02
CA SER A 310 11.50 -9.83 13.56
C SER A 310 11.63 -11.03 12.62
N ASP A 311 10.77 -12.04 12.79
CA ASP A 311 10.75 -13.25 11.95
C ASP A 311 10.16 -13.02 10.55
N ASP A 312 9.47 -11.88 10.34
CA ASP A 312 8.89 -11.50 9.06
C ASP A 312 9.93 -10.92 8.09
N LEU A 313 11.21 -10.96 8.46
CA LEU A 313 12.32 -10.53 7.63
C LEU A 313 12.28 -11.23 6.27
N LEU A 314 12.20 -10.44 5.21
CA LEU A 314 12.40 -10.94 3.86
C LEU A 314 13.81 -11.53 3.73
N SER A 315 14.00 -12.43 2.78
CA SER A 315 15.33 -13.02 2.55
C SER A 315 16.41 -11.93 2.54
N LYS A 316 17.52 -12.15 3.22
CA LYS A 316 18.70 -11.24 3.17
C LYS A 316 19.18 -10.94 1.75
N ARG A 317 18.77 -11.75 0.76
CA ARG A 317 19.01 -11.48 -0.66
C ARG A 317 18.17 -10.30 -1.20
N GLN A 318 17.12 -9.93 -0.50
CA GLN A 318 16.28 -8.76 -0.81
C GLN A 318 16.65 -7.51 -0.01
N ALA A 319 17.80 -7.51 0.67
CA ALA A 319 18.34 -6.31 1.25
C ALA A 319 18.58 -5.26 0.15
N GLN A 320 18.48 -4.01 0.52
CA GLN A 320 18.64 -2.87 -0.36
C GLN A 320 19.85 -2.06 0.07
N VAL A 321 20.31 -1.13 -0.75
CA VAL A 321 21.44 -0.27 -0.44
C VAL A 321 21.16 0.53 0.83
N GLY A 322 22.06 0.50 1.81
CA GLY A 322 21.95 1.37 2.98
C GLY A 322 22.39 2.80 2.68
N PHE A 323 21.89 3.77 3.42
CA PHE A 323 22.19 5.19 3.18
C PHE A 323 23.67 5.52 3.22
N ASP A 324 24.42 4.97 4.17
CA ASP A 324 25.85 5.24 4.24
C ASP A 324 26.60 4.74 3.01
N LEU A 325 26.28 3.54 2.53
CA LEU A 325 26.87 3.02 1.31
C LEU A 325 26.46 3.85 0.09
N PHE A 326 25.20 4.24 -0.01
CA PHE A 326 24.72 5.10 -1.09
C PHE A 326 25.53 6.41 -1.18
N TYR A 327 25.58 7.17 -0.09
CA TYR A 327 26.24 8.47 -0.09
C TYR A 327 27.78 8.39 -0.16
N THR A 328 28.40 7.39 0.51
CA THR A 328 29.87 7.29 0.56
C THR A 328 30.46 6.56 -0.65
N SER A 329 29.66 5.89 -1.47
CA SER A 329 30.13 5.24 -2.68
C SER A 329 30.65 6.21 -3.74
N GLY A 330 30.19 7.46 -3.68
CA GLY A 330 30.47 8.49 -4.69
C GLY A 330 29.47 8.51 -5.85
N ILE A 331 28.42 7.68 -5.85
CA ILE A 331 27.43 7.62 -6.94
C ILE A 331 26.65 8.94 -7.08
N THR A 332 26.46 9.67 -5.99
CA THR A 332 25.77 10.97 -5.99
C THR A 332 26.62 12.11 -6.52
N HIS A 333 27.91 11.92 -6.72
CA HIS A 333 28.90 12.97 -7.05
C HIS A 333 28.84 14.17 -6.07
N GLY A 334 28.38 13.94 -4.85
CA GLY A 334 28.17 15.00 -3.85
C GLY A 334 26.91 15.85 -4.05
N LEU A 335 26.09 15.52 -5.02
CA LEU A 335 24.81 16.22 -5.25
C LEU A 335 23.76 15.75 -4.24
N PRO A 336 22.79 16.62 -3.90
CA PRO A 336 21.66 16.25 -3.08
C PRO A 336 20.79 15.17 -3.76
N ALA A 337 20.37 14.15 -3.01
CA ALA A 337 19.53 13.07 -3.49
C ALA A 337 18.07 13.23 -3.02
N MET A 338 17.13 12.73 -3.79
CA MET A 338 15.76 12.53 -3.35
C MET A 338 15.70 11.26 -2.49
N ILE A 339 15.01 11.33 -1.36
CA ILE A 339 14.92 10.27 -0.36
C ILE A 339 13.46 9.80 -0.24
N PRO A 340 13.17 8.50 -0.29
CA PRO A 340 11.84 7.96 -0.14
C PRO A 340 11.48 7.77 1.34
N ILE A 341 10.19 7.92 1.65
CA ILE A 341 9.60 7.57 2.95
C ILE A 341 8.58 6.46 2.72
N ALA A 342 8.69 5.38 3.48
CA ALA A 342 7.70 4.30 3.52
C ALA A 342 6.45 4.78 4.27
N MET A 343 5.53 5.43 3.56
CA MET A 343 4.40 6.08 4.20
C MET A 343 3.22 5.15 4.43
N LEU A 344 2.92 4.26 3.50
CA LEU A 344 1.72 3.40 3.58
C LEU A 344 1.88 2.29 4.63
N TYR A 345 3.10 1.80 4.82
CA TYR A 345 3.42 0.69 5.72
C TYR A 345 4.46 1.07 6.79
N GLY A 346 4.65 2.35 6.99
CA GLY A 346 5.58 2.92 7.97
C GLY A 346 4.86 3.70 9.06
N GLN A 347 5.66 4.49 9.78
CA GLN A 347 5.19 5.31 10.90
C GLN A 347 5.84 6.70 10.83
N PRO A 348 5.11 7.76 11.23
CA PRO A 348 5.66 9.12 11.24
C PRO A 348 6.95 9.26 12.05
N GLU A 349 7.05 8.53 13.18
CA GLU A 349 8.22 8.55 14.07
C GLU A 349 9.45 7.92 13.40
N ASP A 350 9.26 6.86 12.61
CA ASP A 350 10.35 6.21 11.87
C ASP A 350 10.85 7.10 10.73
N ALA A 351 9.94 7.76 10.02
CA ALA A 351 10.29 8.74 9.00
C ALA A 351 11.09 9.91 9.59
N ALA A 352 10.69 10.44 10.75
CA ALA A 352 11.44 11.49 11.44
C ALA A 352 12.83 11.00 11.86
N ALA A 353 12.95 9.77 12.35
CA ALA A 353 14.24 9.19 12.74
C ALA A 353 15.17 8.98 11.53
N GLU A 354 14.61 8.60 10.38
CA GLU A 354 15.34 8.48 9.10
C GLU A 354 15.95 9.83 8.69
N ILE A 355 15.16 10.87 8.67
CA ILE A 355 15.64 12.21 8.32
C ILE A 355 16.70 12.70 9.32
N GLN A 356 16.49 12.53 10.63
CA GLN A 356 17.48 12.85 11.66
C GLN A 356 18.81 12.11 11.43
N TYR A 357 18.75 10.84 11.03
CA TYR A 357 19.93 10.04 10.74
C TYR A 357 20.72 10.58 9.55
N ILE A 358 20.03 10.88 8.45
CA ILE A 358 20.63 11.40 7.21
C ILE A 358 21.27 12.75 7.47
N GLU A 359 20.61 13.64 8.20
CA GLU A 359 21.12 14.97 8.56
C GLU A 359 22.33 14.90 9.52
N ALA A 360 22.28 14.01 10.53
CA ALA A 360 23.39 13.81 11.46
C ALA A 360 24.67 13.32 10.75
N ARG A 361 24.53 12.68 9.58
CA ARG A 361 25.62 12.27 8.69
C ARG A 361 26.04 13.35 7.69
N HIS A 362 25.34 14.49 7.66
CA HIS A 362 25.54 15.58 6.70
C HIS A 362 25.35 15.12 5.24
N TYR A 363 24.48 14.17 5.00
CA TYR A 363 24.13 13.71 3.67
C TYR A 363 23.14 14.69 3.01
N PRO A 364 23.42 15.19 1.81
CA PRO A 364 22.59 16.22 1.21
C PRO A 364 21.29 15.65 0.65
N ILE A 365 20.14 16.24 1.07
CA ILE A 365 18.80 15.89 0.62
C ILE A 365 18.29 16.98 -0.32
N SER A 366 17.68 16.59 -1.47
CA SER A 366 16.99 17.51 -2.37
C SER A 366 15.50 17.61 -2.08
N TYR A 367 14.84 16.46 -2.05
CA TYR A 367 13.39 16.29 -1.83
C TYR A 367 13.13 15.01 -1.06
N ILE A 368 11.98 14.96 -0.41
CA ILE A 368 11.43 13.73 0.16
C ILE A 368 10.29 13.24 -0.72
N GLU A 369 10.35 11.98 -1.14
CA GLU A 369 9.25 11.29 -1.80
C GLU A 369 8.33 10.65 -0.75
N MET A 370 7.09 11.13 -0.69
CA MET A 370 6.11 10.74 0.32
C MET A 370 5.27 9.56 -0.17
N GLY A 371 5.79 8.35 0.02
CA GLY A 371 5.18 7.10 -0.44
C GLY A 371 5.40 6.83 -1.93
N GLU A 372 5.25 5.57 -2.32
CA GLU A 372 5.47 5.08 -3.68
C GLU A 372 4.19 4.46 -4.25
N GLU A 373 3.71 5.01 -5.37
CA GLU A 373 2.58 4.46 -6.13
C GLU A 373 1.35 4.12 -5.25
N ALA A 374 0.97 5.05 -4.38
CA ALA A 374 -0.13 4.87 -3.44
C ALA A 374 -1.47 4.52 -4.13
N ASP A 375 -1.67 5.00 -5.35
CA ASP A 375 -2.80 4.68 -6.21
C ASP A 375 -2.82 3.19 -6.61
N GLY A 376 -1.65 2.58 -6.83
CA GLY A 376 -1.51 1.14 -7.06
C GLY A 376 -1.66 0.27 -5.81
N GLN A 377 -1.73 0.89 -4.63
CA GLN A 377 -1.90 0.21 -3.33
C GLN A 377 -3.33 0.35 -2.76
N TYR A 378 -4.28 0.77 -3.58
CA TYR A 378 -5.71 0.96 -3.23
C TYR A 378 -5.97 2.03 -2.16
N THR A 379 -5.00 2.88 -1.89
CA THR A 379 -5.14 3.98 -0.95
C THR A 379 -5.94 5.10 -1.60
N SER A 380 -7.02 5.53 -0.94
CA SER A 380 -7.82 6.65 -1.44
C SER A 380 -7.03 7.97 -1.36
N PRO A 381 -7.30 8.96 -2.23
CA PRO A 381 -6.67 10.28 -2.13
C PRO A 381 -6.84 10.93 -0.75
N LYS A 382 -7.97 10.69 -0.09
CA LYS A 382 -8.27 11.22 1.23
C LYS A 382 -7.41 10.56 2.31
N ASP A 383 -7.30 9.23 2.29
CA ASP A 383 -6.46 8.49 3.23
C ASP A 383 -4.98 8.81 3.00
N TYR A 384 -4.56 8.92 1.74
CA TYR A 384 -3.21 9.38 1.42
C TYR A 384 -2.93 10.75 2.02
N ALA A 385 -3.84 11.71 1.86
CA ALA A 385 -3.68 13.05 2.43
C ALA A 385 -3.60 13.04 3.96
N ALA A 386 -4.40 12.21 4.62
CA ALA A 386 -4.39 12.06 6.07
C ALA A 386 -3.06 11.49 6.58
N LEU A 387 -2.51 10.48 5.91
CA LEU A 387 -1.17 9.95 6.20
C LEU A 387 -0.09 11.01 5.92
N TYR A 388 -0.14 11.64 4.74
CA TYR A 388 0.82 12.66 4.33
C TYR A 388 0.96 13.77 5.38
N LEU A 389 -0.14 14.29 5.92
CA LEU A 389 -0.10 15.36 6.93
C LEU A 389 0.62 14.94 8.21
N GLN A 390 0.43 13.70 8.67
CA GLN A 390 1.08 13.18 9.87
C GLN A 390 2.58 13.01 9.66
N PHE A 391 2.97 12.39 8.54
CA PHE A 391 4.39 12.20 8.19
C PHE A 391 5.08 13.54 7.94
N ALA A 392 4.44 14.46 7.19
CA ALA A 392 4.97 15.80 6.95
C ALA A 392 5.19 16.57 8.26
N ALA A 393 4.24 16.48 9.19
CA ALA A 393 4.39 17.11 10.50
C ALA A 393 5.56 16.53 11.29
N ALA A 394 5.79 15.22 11.22
CA ALA A 394 6.91 14.55 11.89
C ALA A 394 8.26 14.94 11.26
N ILE A 395 8.36 14.95 9.94
CA ILE A 395 9.57 15.33 9.19
C ILE A 395 9.88 16.80 9.40
N HIS A 396 8.90 17.70 9.31
CA HIS A 396 9.12 19.15 9.48
C HIS A 396 9.44 19.56 10.92
N LYS A 397 9.24 18.69 11.91
CA LYS A 397 9.81 18.90 13.26
C LYS A 397 11.33 18.71 13.28
N VAL A 398 11.85 17.89 12.37
CA VAL A 398 13.31 17.69 12.21
C VAL A 398 13.91 18.84 11.40
N ASP A 399 13.46 18.99 10.15
CA ASP A 399 13.85 20.13 9.30
C ASP A 399 12.63 20.72 8.57
N PRO A 400 12.19 21.93 9.01
CA PRO A 400 11.03 22.61 8.39
C PRO A 400 11.30 23.14 6.98
N LYS A 401 12.53 23.04 6.46
CA LYS A 401 12.90 23.51 5.12
C LYS A 401 12.86 22.41 4.06
N LEU A 402 12.77 21.14 4.48
CA LEU A 402 12.71 20.04 3.55
C LEU A 402 11.48 20.16 2.65
N LYS A 403 11.71 19.93 1.38
CA LYS A 403 10.64 19.89 0.38
C LYS A 403 10.09 18.48 0.31
N LEU A 404 8.79 18.36 0.54
CA LEU A 404 8.06 17.11 0.50
C LEU A 404 7.22 17.08 -0.78
N GLY A 405 7.21 15.95 -1.46
CA GLY A 405 6.47 15.75 -2.69
C GLY A 405 6.03 14.31 -2.86
N GLY A 406 5.28 14.01 -3.89
CA GLY A 406 4.78 12.69 -4.20
C GLY A 406 3.27 12.55 -3.98
N PRO A 407 2.76 11.32 -4.15
CA PRO A 407 3.53 10.14 -4.54
C PRO A 407 3.92 10.20 -6.02
N ALA A 408 4.88 9.38 -6.44
CA ALA A 408 4.93 8.99 -7.84
C ALA A 408 3.70 8.11 -8.10
N PHE A 409 2.91 8.44 -9.12
CA PHE A 409 1.72 7.64 -9.45
C PHE A 409 2.09 6.44 -10.32
N GLN A 410 1.46 5.30 -10.07
CA GLN A 410 1.66 4.09 -10.88
C GLN A 410 1.14 4.28 -12.29
N GLY A 411 0.05 4.96 -12.45
CA GLY A 411 -0.55 5.06 -13.75
C GLY A 411 -1.85 5.79 -13.84
N VAL A 412 -2.33 5.76 -14.96
CA VAL A 412 -3.05 6.68 -15.78
C VAL A 412 -4.53 6.29 -15.91
N ASN A 413 -4.98 5.25 -15.28
CA ASN A 413 -6.36 4.75 -15.42
C ASN A 413 -7.26 5.18 -14.25
N GLN A 414 -6.95 6.31 -13.70
CA GLN A 414 -7.78 6.89 -12.65
C GLN A 414 -8.58 8.03 -13.25
N ASP A 415 -9.82 7.73 -13.51
CA ASP A 415 -10.83 8.71 -13.94
C ASP A 415 -11.21 9.65 -12.78
#